data_60828de4feabf0d134d07e914d601ce4
#
_entry.id   60828de4feabf0d134d07e914d601ce4
#
_cell.length_a   1.000
_cell.length_b   1.000
_cell.length_c   1.000
_cell.angle_alpha   90.00
_cell.angle_beta   90.00
_cell.angle_gamma   90.00
#
_symmetry.space_group_name_H-M   'P 1'
#
loop_
_entity.id
_entity.type
_entity.pdbx_description
1 polymer ?
#
loop_
_entity_poly.entity_id
_entity_poly.type
_entity_poly.pdbx_seq_one_letter_code
_entity_poly.pdbx_strand_id
1 'polypeptide(L)'
;MLHSEPDIDGSEALTERQQAVLDAALRLLVEEGDNLTMTAVARRASCSKETLYKWFGDRDGLLTATVQWQASKVRVAPIDRKGLDLASLTASLERFASDWLRVISSDTSVALNRVAVGHAGSGKDDLGAIVLQNGRFALARRLKPVLEAGREAGLLDFDDAETAFRSFFGLVGRDVQIRLLLGDRLELTEAAIGGDAVRATQQFLALYGAKTGPQGPRAG
;
A
#
# COMPACT_ATOMS: atom_id res chain seq x y z
N MET A 1 29.45 -23.81 -8.14
CA MET A 1 28.37 -23.32 -9.00
C MET A 1 27.16 -23.06 -8.08
N LEU A 2 27.01 -21.83 -7.67
CA LEU A 2 25.89 -21.40 -6.83
C LEU A 2 24.76 -20.96 -7.76
N HIS A 3 23.68 -21.72 -7.75
CA HIS A 3 22.44 -21.32 -8.42
C HIS A 3 21.82 -20.18 -7.60
N SER A 4 21.83 -18.97 -8.14
CA SER A 4 21.00 -17.88 -7.67
C SER A 4 19.55 -18.24 -7.99
N GLU A 5 18.71 -18.32 -6.95
CA GLU A 5 17.27 -18.40 -7.13
C GLU A 5 16.75 -17.09 -7.75
N PRO A 6 15.79 -17.13 -8.68
CA PRO A 6 15.28 -15.91 -9.30
C PRO A 6 14.39 -15.17 -8.29
N ASP A 7 14.64 -13.85 -8.16
CA ASP A 7 13.75 -12.89 -7.49
C ASP A 7 12.32 -13.00 -8.04
N ILE A 8 11.35 -13.22 -7.15
CA ILE A 8 9.92 -13.43 -7.48
C ILE A 8 9.20 -12.08 -7.77
N ASP A 9 9.92 -11.01 -8.02
CA ASP A 9 9.34 -9.76 -8.49
C ASP A 9 9.92 -9.35 -9.84
N GLY A 10 9.40 -9.98 -10.91
CA GLY A 10 9.75 -9.74 -12.31
C GLY A 10 9.21 -8.42 -12.87
N SER A 11 9.02 -7.40 -12.05
CA SER A 11 8.68 -6.04 -12.48
C SER A 11 9.98 -5.30 -12.79
N GLU A 12 10.33 -5.15 -14.08
CA GLU A 12 11.34 -4.17 -14.49
C GLU A 12 11.00 -2.83 -13.84
N ALA A 13 11.96 -2.22 -13.15
CA ALA A 13 11.77 -0.94 -12.49
C ALA A 13 11.28 0.09 -13.51
N LEU A 14 10.16 0.76 -13.22
CA LEU A 14 9.60 1.80 -14.08
C LEU A 14 10.64 2.87 -14.37
N THR A 15 10.82 3.20 -15.64
CA THR A 15 11.66 4.32 -16.05
C THR A 15 11.07 5.64 -15.56
N GLU A 16 11.89 6.67 -15.37
CA GLU A 16 11.41 8.02 -15.00
C GLU A 16 10.31 8.52 -15.94
N ARG A 17 10.41 8.17 -17.22
CA ARG A 17 9.42 8.55 -18.23
C ARG A 17 8.08 7.83 -18.00
N GLN A 18 8.10 6.56 -17.68
CA GLN A 18 6.89 5.80 -17.32
C GLN A 18 6.27 6.33 -16.03
N GLN A 19 7.08 6.63 -15.01
CA GLN A 19 6.61 7.23 -13.76
C GLN A 19 5.92 8.59 -14.01
N ALA A 20 6.51 9.45 -14.85
CA ALA A 20 5.91 10.73 -15.23
C ALA A 20 4.55 10.58 -15.94
N VAL A 21 4.39 9.53 -16.76
CA VAL A 21 3.10 9.19 -17.39
C VAL A 21 2.07 8.76 -16.36
N LEU A 22 2.45 7.89 -15.40
CA LEU A 22 1.54 7.44 -14.34
C LEU A 22 1.13 8.58 -13.41
N ASP A 23 2.04 9.52 -13.11
CA ASP A 23 1.70 10.74 -12.35
C ASP A 23 0.76 11.65 -13.15
N ALA A 24 0.90 11.73 -14.48
CA ALA A 24 -0.03 12.46 -15.34
C ALA A 24 -1.43 11.81 -15.34
N ALA A 25 -1.50 10.47 -15.37
CA ALA A 25 -2.75 9.72 -15.26
C ALA A 25 -3.43 9.97 -13.90
N LEU A 26 -2.68 9.94 -12.79
CA LEU A 26 -3.20 10.26 -11.46
C LEU A 26 -3.78 11.68 -11.39
N ARG A 27 -3.08 12.68 -11.95
CA ARG A 27 -3.58 14.07 -12.00
C ARG A 27 -4.87 14.19 -12.80
N LEU A 28 -4.95 13.51 -13.94
CA LEU A 28 -6.18 13.48 -14.75
C LEU A 28 -7.36 12.85 -13.99
N LEU A 29 -7.13 11.79 -13.20
CA LEU A 29 -8.17 11.21 -12.35
C LEU A 29 -8.68 12.21 -11.30
N VAL A 30 -7.82 13.07 -10.75
CA VAL A 30 -8.24 14.14 -9.82
C VAL A 30 -9.08 15.19 -10.53
N GLU A 31 -8.69 15.60 -11.73
CA GLU A 31 -9.32 16.70 -12.48
C GLU A 31 -10.61 16.28 -13.22
N GLU A 32 -10.60 15.11 -13.84
CA GLU A 32 -11.63 14.65 -14.78
C GLU A 32 -12.39 13.40 -14.29
N GLY A 33 -11.99 12.82 -13.15
CA GLY A 33 -12.61 11.61 -12.60
C GLY A 33 -12.51 10.43 -13.57
N ASP A 34 -13.67 9.84 -13.90
CA ASP A 34 -13.76 8.65 -14.75
C ASP A 34 -13.46 8.87 -16.25
N ASN A 35 -13.32 10.10 -16.68
CA ASN A 35 -13.06 10.42 -18.09
C ASN A 35 -11.61 10.17 -18.54
N LEU A 36 -10.84 9.38 -17.78
CA LEU A 36 -9.48 9.00 -18.13
C LEU A 36 -9.45 8.21 -19.45
N THR A 37 -8.82 8.78 -20.48
CA THR A 37 -8.59 8.12 -21.78
C THR A 37 -7.11 8.07 -22.13
N MET A 38 -6.70 7.08 -22.94
CA MET A 38 -5.33 6.99 -23.46
C MET A 38 -4.93 8.27 -24.20
N THR A 39 -5.88 8.91 -24.91
CA THR A 39 -5.64 10.17 -25.62
C THR A 39 -5.37 11.34 -24.65
N ALA A 40 -6.13 11.47 -23.58
CA ALA A 40 -5.94 12.51 -22.57
C ALA A 40 -4.59 12.36 -21.86
N VAL A 41 -4.24 11.12 -21.48
CA VAL A 41 -2.96 10.81 -20.84
C VAL A 41 -1.79 11.08 -21.80
N ALA A 42 -1.86 10.63 -23.05
CA ALA A 42 -0.83 10.86 -24.05
C ALA A 42 -0.54 12.37 -24.24
N ARG A 43 -1.61 13.18 -24.36
CA ARG A 43 -1.51 14.64 -24.47
C ARG A 43 -0.90 15.26 -23.21
N ARG A 44 -1.38 14.89 -22.00
CA ARG A 44 -0.89 15.43 -20.73
C ARG A 44 0.56 15.06 -20.45
N ALA A 45 0.97 13.86 -20.82
CA ALA A 45 2.32 13.35 -20.63
C ALA A 45 3.27 13.67 -21.78
N SER A 46 2.80 14.38 -22.81
CA SER A 46 3.58 14.72 -24.03
C SER A 46 4.25 13.49 -24.65
N CYS A 47 3.48 12.41 -24.85
CA CYS A 47 3.94 11.20 -25.54
C CYS A 47 2.88 10.73 -26.56
N SER A 48 3.27 9.79 -27.45
CA SER A 48 2.33 9.23 -28.41
C SER A 48 1.42 8.18 -27.77
N LYS A 49 0.24 7.95 -28.35
CA LYS A 49 -0.65 6.84 -27.91
C LYS A 49 0.02 5.49 -28.12
N GLU A 50 0.76 5.33 -29.19
CA GLU A 50 1.50 4.11 -29.51
C GLU A 50 2.52 3.77 -28.40
N THR A 51 3.16 4.81 -27.84
CA THR A 51 4.08 4.65 -26.70
C THR A 51 3.33 4.15 -25.46
N LEU A 52 2.14 4.69 -25.17
CA LEU A 52 1.32 4.22 -24.06
C LEU A 52 0.86 2.77 -24.26
N TYR A 53 0.38 2.43 -25.45
CA TYR A 53 -0.01 1.06 -25.78
C TYR A 53 1.17 0.09 -25.68
N LYS A 54 2.37 0.51 -26.11
CA LYS A 54 3.58 -0.29 -25.98
C LYS A 54 3.95 -0.56 -24.51
N TRP A 55 3.78 0.44 -23.63
CA TRP A 55 4.22 0.32 -22.22
C TRP A 55 3.18 -0.33 -21.33
N PHE A 56 1.92 -0.04 -21.53
CA PHE A 56 0.85 -0.41 -20.61
C PHE A 56 -0.23 -1.29 -21.22
N GLY A 57 -0.17 -1.58 -22.52
CA GLY A 57 -1.18 -2.34 -23.23
C GLY A 57 -2.40 -1.48 -23.55
N ASP A 58 -3.42 -1.57 -22.73
CA ASP A 58 -4.69 -0.85 -22.90
C ASP A 58 -4.96 0.11 -21.72
N ARG A 59 -6.19 0.61 -21.62
CA ARG A 59 -6.64 1.48 -20.52
C ARG A 59 -6.55 0.79 -19.18
N ASP A 60 -6.91 -0.50 -19.11
CA ASP A 60 -6.92 -1.26 -17.86
C ASP A 60 -5.49 -1.58 -17.40
N GLY A 61 -4.60 -1.88 -18.33
CA GLY A 61 -3.17 -2.00 -18.06
C GLY A 61 -2.56 -0.69 -17.54
N LEU A 62 -2.93 0.47 -18.12
CA LEU A 62 -2.52 1.78 -17.62
C LEU A 62 -3.08 2.04 -16.21
N LEU A 63 -4.36 1.73 -15.95
CA LEU A 63 -4.96 1.87 -14.63
C LEU A 63 -4.29 0.95 -13.61
N THR A 64 -4.02 -0.30 -13.98
CA THR A 64 -3.29 -1.27 -13.14
C THR A 64 -1.92 -0.73 -12.76
N ALA A 65 -1.13 -0.27 -13.74
CA ALA A 65 0.18 0.32 -13.49
C ALA A 65 0.09 1.58 -12.63
N THR A 66 -0.97 2.39 -12.80
CA THR A 66 -1.22 3.60 -12.00
C THR A 66 -1.50 3.24 -10.53
N VAL A 67 -2.32 2.22 -10.27
CA VAL A 67 -2.58 1.72 -8.90
C VAL A 67 -1.31 1.15 -8.27
N GLN A 68 -0.56 0.35 -9.04
CA GLN A 68 0.72 -0.22 -8.58
C GLN A 68 1.73 0.87 -8.25
N TRP A 69 1.84 1.90 -9.09
CA TRP A 69 2.69 3.06 -8.85
C TRP A 69 2.30 3.80 -7.57
N GLN A 70 1.00 4.04 -7.35
CA GLN A 70 0.53 4.66 -6.11
C GLN A 70 0.83 3.79 -4.89
N ALA A 71 0.59 2.48 -4.96
CA ALA A 71 0.86 1.54 -3.88
C ALA A 71 2.37 1.37 -3.59
N SER A 72 3.25 1.57 -4.59
CA SER A 72 4.70 1.47 -4.40
C SER A 72 5.28 2.55 -3.48
N LYS A 73 4.54 3.65 -3.28
CA LYS A 73 4.91 4.73 -2.36
C LYS A 73 4.82 4.31 -0.89
N VAL A 74 4.09 3.24 -0.58
CA VAL A 74 4.11 2.60 0.74
C VAL A 74 5.27 1.62 0.80
N ARG A 75 6.34 2.01 1.50
CA ARG A 75 7.59 1.26 1.53
C ARG A 75 7.62 0.29 2.71
N VAL A 76 8.14 -0.89 2.44
CA VAL A 76 8.54 -1.85 3.47
C VAL A 76 10.05 -2.00 3.38
N ALA A 77 10.76 -1.63 4.43
CA ALA A 77 12.21 -1.80 4.45
C ALA A 77 12.55 -3.30 4.48
N PRO A 78 13.60 -3.73 3.78
CA PRO A 78 14.11 -5.09 3.96
C PRO A 78 14.44 -5.32 5.44
N ILE A 79 14.01 -6.47 5.97
CA ILE A 79 14.27 -6.84 7.37
C ILE A 79 15.43 -7.81 7.40
N ASP A 80 16.46 -7.48 8.19
CA ASP A 80 17.43 -8.48 8.61
C ASP A 80 16.79 -9.41 9.64
N ARG A 81 16.35 -10.59 9.20
CA ARG A 81 15.70 -11.59 10.08
C ARG A 81 16.60 -12.06 11.22
N LYS A 82 17.94 -12.01 11.05
CA LYS A 82 18.89 -12.49 12.06
C LYS A 82 19.14 -11.47 13.17
N GLY A 83 18.99 -10.17 12.85
CA GLY A 83 19.22 -9.06 13.78
C GLY A 83 17.94 -8.32 14.16
N LEU A 84 16.74 -8.88 13.90
CA LEU A 84 15.50 -8.21 14.18
C LEU A 84 15.25 -8.05 15.67
N ASP A 85 15.21 -6.82 16.13
CA ASP A 85 14.84 -6.44 17.49
C ASP A 85 13.53 -5.62 17.51
N LEU A 86 13.03 -5.34 18.72
CA LEU A 86 11.78 -4.61 18.91
C LEU A 86 11.87 -3.18 18.35
N ALA A 87 13.03 -2.54 18.41
CA ALA A 87 13.21 -1.17 17.94
C ALA A 87 13.13 -1.11 16.42
N SER A 88 13.82 -2.00 15.70
CA SER A 88 13.80 -2.09 14.24
C SER A 88 12.43 -2.53 13.70
N LEU A 89 11.75 -3.46 14.38
CA LEU A 89 10.37 -3.84 14.05
C LEU A 89 9.43 -2.64 14.21
N THR A 90 9.49 -1.95 15.35
CA THR A 90 8.68 -0.76 15.63
C THR A 90 8.89 0.32 14.55
N ALA A 91 10.15 0.65 14.24
CA ALA A 91 10.48 1.62 13.21
C ALA A 91 9.95 1.22 11.81
N SER A 92 9.99 -0.08 11.48
CA SER A 92 9.44 -0.60 10.22
C SER A 92 7.92 -0.44 10.15
N LEU A 93 7.19 -0.76 11.24
CA LEU A 93 5.74 -0.60 11.34
C LEU A 93 5.32 0.87 11.28
N GLU A 94 6.00 1.77 12.00
CA GLU A 94 5.75 3.21 11.99
C GLU A 94 5.96 3.81 10.61
N ARG A 95 7.02 3.42 9.91
CA ARG A 95 7.28 3.87 8.54
C ARG A 95 6.18 3.41 7.59
N PHE A 96 5.81 2.14 7.65
CA PHE A 96 4.71 1.61 6.84
C PHE A 96 3.41 2.37 7.10
N ALA A 97 3.06 2.59 8.36
CA ALA A 97 1.85 3.30 8.75
C ALA A 97 1.86 4.74 8.24
N SER A 98 2.98 5.46 8.39
CA SER A 98 3.13 6.84 7.90
C SER A 98 3.02 6.90 6.37
N ASP A 99 3.73 6.05 5.65
CA ASP A 99 3.69 6.00 4.18
C ASP A 99 2.28 5.67 3.69
N TRP A 100 1.60 4.72 4.34
CA TRP A 100 0.23 4.36 3.97
C TRP A 100 -0.76 5.49 4.25
N LEU A 101 -0.70 6.16 5.40
CA LEU A 101 -1.54 7.33 5.70
C LEU A 101 -1.35 8.44 4.66
N ARG A 102 -0.10 8.77 4.27
CA ARG A 102 0.17 9.73 3.19
C ARG A 102 -0.47 9.32 1.87
N VAL A 103 -0.37 8.04 1.53
CA VAL A 103 -0.94 7.53 0.28
C VAL A 103 -2.46 7.63 0.30
N ILE A 104 -3.15 7.11 1.32
CA ILE A 104 -4.63 7.10 1.34
C ILE A 104 -5.23 8.49 1.48
N SER A 105 -4.52 9.44 2.07
CA SER A 105 -4.96 10.82 2.23
C SER A 105 -4.61 11.73 1.04
N SER A 106 -3.82 11.26 0.08
CA SER A 106 -3.49 12.06 -1.10
C SER A 106 -4.71 12.25 -2.01
N ASP A 107 -4.81 13.43 -2.64
CA ASP A 107 -5.89 13.74 -3.59
C ASP A 107 -5.99 12.69 -4.71
N THR A 108 -4.84 12.20 -5.18
CA THR A 108 -4.77 11.18 -6.23
C THR A 108 -5.34 9.83 -5.77
N SER A 109 -5.07 9.41 -4.53
CA SER A 109 -5.63 8.17 -3.98
C SER A 109 -7.13 8.31 -3.73
N VAL A 110 -7.57 9.45 -3.19
CA VAL A 110 -8.99 9.73 -2.97
C VAL A 110 -9.76 9.73 -4.29
N ALA A 111 -9.26 10.41 -5.33
CA ALA A 111 -9.88 10.43 -6.65
C ALA A 111 -9.97 9.03 -7.27
N LEU A 112 -8.87 8.28 -7.25
CA LEU A 112 -8.82 6.90 -7.76
C LEU A 112 -9.85 6.00 -7.05
N ASN A 113 -9.90 6.06 -5.72
CA ASN A 113 -10.83 5.24 -4.95
C ASN A 113 -12.31 5.67 -5.16
N ARG A 114 -12.60 6.98 -5.33
CA ARG A 114 -13.95 7.45 -5.66
C ARG A 114 -14.43 6.90 -7.00
N VAL A 115 -13.57 6.93 -8.03
CA VAL A 115 -13.89 6.35 -9.34
C VAL A 115 -14.13 4.84 -9.19
N ALA A 116 -13.27 4.12 -8.49
CA ALA A 116 -13.43 2.69 -8.26
C ALA A 116 -14.73 2.35 -7.52
N VAL A 117 -15.10 3.10 -6.48
CA VAL A 117 -16.36 2.93 -5.74
C VAL A 117 -17.57 3.27 -6.62
N GLY A 118 -17.50 4.34 -7.42
CA GLY A 118 -18.57 4.73 -8.34
C GLY A 118 -18.89 3.68 -9.40
N HIS A 119 -17.92 2.85 -9.75
CA HIS A 119 -18.07 1.75 -10.71
C HIS A 119 -18.33 0.38 -10.08
N ALA A 120 -18.24 0.28 -8.75
CA ALA A 120 -18.45 -0.99 -8.07
C ALA A 120 -19.85 -1.56 -8.37
N GLY A 121 -19.89 -2.81 -8.86
CA GLY A 121 -21.12 -3.51 -9.19
C GLY A 121 -21.80 -3.10 -10.51
N SER A 122 -21.21 -2.20 -11.30
CA SER A 122 -21.80 -1.76 -12.59
C SER A 122 -21.57 -2.73 -13.74
N GLY A 123 -20.72 -3.74 -13.57
CA GLY A 123 -20.29 -4.67 -14.63
C GLY A 123 -19.42 -4.03 -15.71
N LYS A 124 -19.07 -2.75 -15.56
CA LYS A 124 -18.10 -2.04 -16.40
C LYS A 124 -16.78 -2.02 -15.69
N ASP A 125 -15.71 -2.25 -16.45
CA ASP A 125 -14.30 -2.18 -16.03
C ASP A 125 -14.06 -2.47 -14.55
N ASP A 126 -13.39 -3.57 -14.22
CA ASP A 126 -13.22 -4.03 -12.82
C ASP A 126 -12.15 -3.21 -12.07
N LEU A 127 -12.29 -1.86 -12.14
CA LEU A 127 -11.38 -0.94 -11.42
C LEU A 127 -11.37 -1.22 -9.92
N GLY A 128 -12.50 -1.65 -9.36
CA GLY A 128 -12.57 -2.07 -7.96
C GLY A 128 -11.64 -3.24 -7.67
N ALA A 129 -11.65 -4.29 -8.51
CA ALA A 129 -10.73 -5.41 -8.38
C ALA A 129 -9.27 -4.98 -8.60
N ILE A 130 -8.99 -4.13 -9.58
CA ILE A 130 -7.64 -3.58 -9.82
C ILE A 130 -7.14 -2.88 -8.56
N VAL A 131 -7.95 -1.99 -7.95
CA VAL A 131 -7.59 -1.26 -6.73
C VAL A 131 -7.40 -2.20 -5.54
N LEU A 132 -8.27 -3.20 -5.37
CA LEU A 132 -8.13 -4.18 -4.29
C LEU A 132 -6.86 -5.04 -4.44
N GLN A 133 -6.61 -5.58 -5.62
CA GLN A 133 -5.48 -6.50 -5.88
C GLN A 133 -4.13 -5.79 -5.82
N ASN A 134 -4.03 -4.60 -6.41
CA ASN A 134 -2.78 -3.86 -6.54
C ASN A 134 -2.57 -2.81 -5.42
N GLY A 135 -3.62 -2.49 -4.67
CA GLY A 135 -3.58 -1.65 -3.47
C GLY A 135 -3.55 -2.50 -2.19
N ARG A 136 -4.72 -2.70 -1.56
CA ARG A 136 -4.84 -3.33 -0.24
C ARG A 136 -4.19 -4.71 -0.15
N PHE A 137 -4.45 -5.60 -1.13
CA PHE A 137 -3.88 -6.95 -1.07
C PHE A 137 -2.37 -6.97 -1.37
N ALA A 138 -1.88 -6.05 -2.21
CA ALA A 138 -0.45 -5.88 -2.41
C ALA A 138 0.26 -5.40 -1.13
N LEU A 139 -0.35 -4.47 -0.39
CA LEU A 139 0.18 -4.02 0.91
C LEU A 139 0.22 -5.16 1.93
N ALA A 140 -0.82 -6.01 1.97
CA ALA A 140 -0.83 -7.21 2.82
C ALA A 140 0.33 -8.16 2.46
N ARG A 141 0.55 -8.44 1.17
CA ARG A 141 1.67 -9.29 0.72
C ARG A 141 3.03 -8.75 1.13
N ARG A 142 3.19 -7.42 1.22
CA ARG A 142 4.46 -6.78 1.62
C ARG A 142 4.67 -6.77 3.13
N LEU A 143 3.61 -6.50 3.91
CA LEU A 143 3.74 -6.34 5.37
C LEU A 143 3.70 -7.68 6.12
N LYS A 144 2.93 -8.68 5.66
CA LYS A 144 2.83 -9.97 6.35
C LYS A 144 4.19 -10.64 6.61
N PRO A 145 5.15 -10.68 5.67
CA PRO A 145 6.49 -11.22 5.94
C PRO A 145 7.23 -10.51 7.08
N VAL A 146 6.98 -9.20 7.26
CA VAL A 146 7.53 -8.41 8.38
C VAL A 146 6.94 -8.87 9.71
N LEU A 147 5.62 -9.05 9.76
CA LEU A 147 4.92 -9.55 10.95
C LEU A 147 5.37 -10.96 11.30
N GLU A 148 5.49 -11.84 10.30
CA GLU A 148 5.98 -13.22 10.47
C GLU A 148 7.41 -13.25 11.00
N ALA A 149 8.31 -12.41 10.48
CA ALA A 149 9.65 -12.27 11.01
C ALA A 149 9.66 -11.80 12.47
N GLY A 150 8.76 -10.85 12.83
CA GLY A 150 8.57 -10.42 14.22
C GLY A 150 8.10 -11.56 15.12
N ARG A 151 7.21 -12.43 14.64
CA ARG A 151 6.77 -13.63 15.37
C ARG A 151 7.89 -14.67 15.53
N GLU A 152 8.61 -14.95 14.44
CA GLU A 152 9.76 -15.87 14.46
C GLU A 152 10.86 -15.41 15.43
N ALA A 153 11.07 -14.10 15.53
CA ALA A 153 12.00 -13.50 16.49
C ALA A 153 11.47 -13.44 17.93
N GLY A 154 10.24 -13.92 18.19
CA GLY A 154 9.62 -13.86 19.50
C GLY A 154 9.23 -12.45 19.98
N LEU A 155 9.12 -11.49 19.06
CA LEU A 155 8.71 -10.10 19.34
C LEU A 155 7.19 -9.92 19.25
N LEU A 156 6.52 -10.73 18.43
CA LEU A 156 5.07 -10.74 18.26
C LEU A 156 4.49 -12.11 18.58
N ASP A 157 3.24 -12.12 19.04
CA ASP A 157 2.46 -13.32 19.34
C ASP A 157 1.09 -13.22 18.65
N PHE A 158 0.85 -14.06 17.63
CA PHE A 158 -0.41 -14.19 16.92
C PHE A 158 -0.49 -15.55 16.21
N ASP A 159 -1.72 -16.02 16.00
CA ASP A 159 -1.97 -17.30 15.30
C ASP A 159 -1.93 -17.14 13.78
N ASP A 160 -2.49 -16.05 13.25
CA ASP A 160 -2.66 -15.80 11.82
C ASP A 160 -2.16 -14.41 11.39
N ALA A 161 -1.24 -14.39 10.44
CA ALA A 161 -0.65 -13.16 9.92
C ALA A 161 -1.65 -12.26 9.17
N GLU A 162 -2.70 -12.83 8.55
CA GLU A 162 -3.75 -12.02 7.90
C GLU A 162 -4.57 -11.27 8.95
N THR A 163 -4.93 -11.92 10.04
CA THR A 163 -5.66 -11.30 11.17
C THR A 163 -4.82 -10.20 11.82
N ALA A 164 -3.53 -10.47 12.08
CA ALA A 164 -2.61 -9.45 12.60
C ALA A 164 -2.47 -8.27 11.64
N PHE A 165 -2.32 -8.53 10.35
CA PHE A 165 -2.28 -7.48 9.32
C PHE A 165 -3.57 -6.65 9.31
N ARG A 166 -4.75 -7.29 9.32
CA ARG A 166 -6.05 -6.60 9.33
C ARG A 166 -6.22 -5.71 10.55
N SER A 167 -5.77 -6.17 11.72
CA SER A 167 -5.80 -5.38 12.95
C SER A 167 -4.91 -4.15 12.83
N PHE A 168 -3.66 -4.31 12.37
CA PHE A 168 -2.74 -3.20 12.16
C PHE A 168 -3.29 -2.21 11.13
N PHE A 169 -3.78 -2.73 10.02
CA PHE A 169 -4.40 -1.93 8.96
C PHE A 169 -5.60 -1.13 9.48
N GLY A 170 -6.45 -1.72 10.31
CA GLY A 170 -7.57 -1.03 10.94
C GLY A 170 -7.14 0.05 11.93
N LEU A 171 -6.12 -0.21 12.76
CA LEU A 171 -5.58 0.74 13.72
C LEU A 171 -4.95 1.98 13.05
N VAL A 172 -4.30 1.80 11.90
CA VAL A 172 -3.71 2.90 11.14
C VAL A 172 -4.78 3.71 10.39
N GLY A 173 -5.64 3.02 9.61
CA GLY A 173 -6.61 3.67 8.72
C GLY A 173 -7.80 4.29 9.42
N ARG A 174 -8.25 3.67 10.52
CA ARG A 174 -9.44 4.11 11.26
C ARG A 174 -10.58 4.53 10.31
N ASP A 175 -11.09 5.76 10.43
CA ASP A 175 -12.12 6.35 9.60
C ASP A 175 -11.59 7.30 8.50
N VAL A 176 -10.26 7.47 8.41
CA VAL A 176 -9.62 8.45 7.51
C VAL A 176 -10.10 8.29 6.07
N GLN A 177 -10.01 7.08 5.54
CA GLN A 177 -10.34 6.84 4.13
C GLN A 177 -11.83 7.09 3.85
N ILE A 178 -12.74 6.60 4.70
CA ILE A 178 -14.19 6.79 4.47
C ILE A 178 -14.59 8.27 4.57
N ARG A 179 -14.00 9.02 5.50
CA ARG A 179 -14.26 10.45 5.64
C ARG A 179 -13.81 11.21 4.39
N LEU A 180 -12.61 10.94 3.90
CA LEU A 180 -12.08 11.56 2.67
C LEU A 180 -12.92 11.19 1.44
N LEU A 181 -13.35 9.94 1.31
CA LEU A 181 -14.22 9.49 0.22
C LEU A 181 -15.58 10.21 0.23
N LEU A 182 -16.11 10.49 1.40
CA LEU A 182 -17.38 11.23 1.59
C LEU A 182 -17.21 12.76 1.51
N GLY A 183 -16.00 13.26 1.24
CA GLY A 183 -15.77 14.69 0.99
C GLY A 183 -15.38 15.50 2.21
N ASP A 184 -15.08 14.85 3.35
CA ASP A 184 -14.54 15.54 4.50
C ASP A 184 -13.14 16.07 4.20
N ARG A 185 -12.79 17.20 4.81
CA ARG A 185 -11.49 17.86 4.67
C ARG A 185 -10.68 17.62 5.95
N LEU A 186 -9.91 16.55 5.95
CA LEU A 186 -9.01 16.23 7.06
C LEU A 186 -7.69 17.00 6.89
N GLU A 187 -7.29 17.75 7.91
CA GLU A 187 -5.96 18.34 7.97
C GLU A 187 -4.94 17.32 8.49
N LEU A 188 -4.45 16.45 7.61
CA LEU A 188 -3.43 15.46 7.90
C LEU A 188 -2.04 16.06 7.64
N THR A 189 -1.56 16.86 8.58
CA THR A 189 -0.18 17.37 8.55
C THR A 189 0.82 16.24 8.73
N GLU A 190 2.08 16.42 8.30
CA GLU A 190 3.14 15.42 8.52
C GLU A 190 3.30 15.06 10.01
N ALA A 191 3.15 16.04 10.91
CA ALA A 191 3.20 15.79 12.36
C ALA A 191 2.01 14.93 12.84
N ALA A 192 0.80 15.18 12.32
CA ALA A 192 -0.39 14.38 12.63
C ALA A 192 -0.24 12.93 12.12
N ILE A 193 0.22 12.76 10.87
CA ILE A 193 0.49 11.46 10.27
C ILE A 193 1.52 10.69 11.09
N GLY A 194 2.64 11.31 11.47
CA GLY A 194 3.66 10.70 12.31
C GLY A 194 3.11 10.28 13.67
N GLY A 195 2.36 11.16 14.33
CA GLY A 195 1.72 10.86 15.63
C GLY A 195 0.71 9.72 15.56
N ASP A 196 -0.07 9.66 14.49
CA ASP A 196 -1.04 8.57 14.27
C ASP A 196 -0.34 7.24 13.98
N ALA A 197 0.75 7.25 13.21
CA ALA A 197 1.55 6.07 12.92
C ALA A 197 2.18 5.48 14.19
N VAL A 198 2.79 6.32 15.03
CA VAL A 198 3.34 5.92 16.32
C VAL A 198 2.26 5.33 17.21
N ARG A 199 1.12 6.00 17.35
CA ARG A 199 0.00 5.55 18.19
C ARG A 199 -0.57 4.20 17.69
N ALA A 200 -0.79 4.03 16.42
CA ALA A 200 -1.28 2.79 15.83
C ALA A 200 -0.29 1.63 16.06
N THR A 201 1.01 1.89 15.91
CA THR A 201 2.06 0.89 16.16
C THR A 201 2.11 0.51 17.64
N GLN A 202 2.04 1.47 18.55
CA GLN A 202 1.99 1.20 20.00
C GLN A 202 0.76 0.35 20.38
N GLN A 203 -0.42 0.69 19.85
CA GLN A 203 -1.64 -0.09 20.06
C GLN A 203 -1.52 -1.51 19.50
N PHE A 204 -0.93 -1.66 18.32
CA PHE A 204 -0.68 -2.98 17.74
C PHE A 204 0.27 -3.81 18.60
N LEU A 205 1.39 -3.23 19.06
CA LEU A 205 2.34 -3.91 19.94
C LEU A 205 1.73 -4.23 21.32
N ALA A 206 0.81 -3.43 21.83
CA ALA A 206 0.08 -3.73 23.04
C ALA A 206 -0.86 -4.95 22.89
N LEU A 207 -1.42 -5.17 21.69
CA LEU A 207 -2.30 -6.30 21.38
C LEU A 207 -1.51 -7.57 21.03
N TYR A 208 -0.44 -7.43 20.27
CA TYR A 208 0.29 -8.53 19.63
C TYR A 208 1.76 -8.63 20.04
N GLY A 209 2.30 -7.73 20.86
CA GLY A 209 3.65 -7.85 21.40
C GLY A 209 3.75 -9.09 22.30
N ALA A 210 4.83 -9.86 22.11
CA ALA A 210 5.09 -11.01 22.96
C ALA A 210 5.19 -10.56 24.42
N LYS A 211 4.37 -11.16 25.29
CA LYS A 211 4.41 -10.87 26.72
C LYS A 211 5.70 -11.45 27.28
N THR A 212 6.59 -10.60 27.77
CA THR A 212 7.73 -11.00 28.59
C THR A 212 7.18 -11.51 29.95
N GLY A 213 6.70 -12.73 29.97
CA GLY A 213 6.32 -13.43 31.21
C GLY A 213 7.13 -14.72 31.34
N PRO A 214 7.40 -15.24 32.55
CA PRO A 214 8.11 -16.48 32.70
C PRO A 214 7.31 -17.58 31.99
N GLN A 215 7.90 -18.19 30.96
CA GLN A 215 7.36 -19.41 30.37
C GLN A 215 7.36 -20.47 31.42
N GLY A 216 6.21 -20.66 32.10
CA GLY A 216 5.96 -21.88 32.83
C GLY A 216 6.04 -23.07 31.87
N PRO A 217 6.57 -24.24 32.30
CA PRO A 217 6.71 -25.39 31.44
C PRO A 217 5.34 -25.76 30.83
N ARG A 218 5.24 -25.80 29.51
CA ARG A 218 4.08 -26.37 28.82
C ARG A 218 4.00 -27.84 29.26
N ALA A 219 2.98 -28.18 30.07
CA ALA A 219 2.68 -29.55 30.42
C ALA A 219 2.44 -30.34 29.12
N GLY A 220 3.23 -31.42 28.93
CA GLY A 220 3.14 -32.38 27.85
C GLY A 220 1.87 -33.23 27.91
#